data_48830f5d538a0cea4d06676cd32fb2f5
#
_entry.id   48830f5d538a0cea4d06676cd32fb2f5
#
_cell.length_a   1.000
_cell.length_b   1.000
_cell.length_c   1.000
_cell.angle_alpha   90.00
_cell.angle_beta   90.00
_cell.angle_gamma   90.00
#
_symmetry.space_group_name_H-M   'P 1'
#
loop_
_entity.id
_entity.type
_entity.pdbx_description
1 polymer ?
#
loop_
_entity_poly.entity_id
_entity_poly.type
_entity_poly.pdbx_seq_one_letter_code
_entity_poly.pdbx_strand_id
1 'polypeptide(L)'
;VYQELSEKIIPESGVFFAHGQNKQTLAVIAELYQKIGVAYEMITDFDVLRVSSEFYKFLALMPMEEKERQKIKHYAEVIRKIVDDSVDVNGMEEKKAEEVKKEKRNEVYHKQGVRFFEEGLKTKIRETFDYLSGFHLHILETGELETLLEEYGVEYKEKKIWVVDAINKIAELTDEDIKPESKVYQFIYKVIQNE
;
A
#
# COMPACT_ATOMS: atom_id res chain seq x y z
N VAL A 1 8.03 12.55 -7.41
CA VAL A 1 8.78 11.41 -6.82
C VAL A 1 8.57 10.15 -7.67
N TYR A 2 7.42 9.48 -7.59
CA TYR A 2 7.21 8.20 -8.30
C TYR A 2 7.09 8.36 -9.82
N GLN A 3 6.61 9.48 -10.32
CA GLN A 3 6.63 9.81 -11.76
C GLN A 3 8.06 9.82 -12.29
N GLU A 4 8.97 10.52 -11.62
CA GLU A 4 10.38 10.59 -12.00
C GLU A 4 11.09 9.24 -11.91
N LEU A 5 10.77 8.44 -10.88
CA LEU A 5 11.28 7.08 -10.75
C LEU A 5 10.78 6.17 -11.89
N SER A 6 9.49 6.26 -12.25
CA SER A 6 8.94 5.46 -13.33
C SER A 6 9.59 5.76 -14.68
N GLU A 7 9.89 7.04 -14.95
CA GLU A 7 10.58 7.46 -16.17
C GLU A 7 12.02 6.95 -16.24
N LYS A 8 12.70 6.80 -15.07
CA LYS A 8 14.03 6.18 -15.00
C LYS A 8 14.00 4.64 -15.15
N ILE A 9 12.94 4.00 -14.66
CA ILE A 9 12.79 2.53 -14.70
C ILE A 9 12.29 2.04 -16.06
N ILE A 10 11.26 2.68 -16.60
CA ILE A 10 10.68 2.39 -17.92
C ILE A 10 10.48 3.71 -18.66
N PRO A 11 11.51 4.19 -19.37
CA PRO A 11 11.40 5.40 -20.18
C PRO A 11 10.25 5.27 -21.19
N GLU A 12 9.49 6.36 -21.39
CA GLU A 12 8.40 6.42 -22.36
C GLU A 12 7.23 5.44 -22.11
N SER A 13 7.06 4.97 -20.86
CA SER A 13 5.93 4.08 -20.50
C SER A 13 4.55 4.68 -20.76
N GLY A 14 4.45 6.01 -20.87
CA GLY A 14 3.17 6.72 -21.01
C GLY A 14 2.33 6.73 -19.73
N VAL A 15 2.85 6.22 -18.63
CA VAL A 15 2.16 6.17 -17.34
C VAL A 15 2.25 7.51 -16.62
N PHE A 16 1.14 7.96 -16.04
CA PHE A 16 1.06 9.19 -15.29
C PHE A 16 0.61 8.93 -13.84
N PHE A 17 1.45 9.29 -12.87
CA PHE A 17 1.14 9.15 -11.45
C PHE A 17 0.33 10.34 -10.95
N ALA A 18 -0.90 10.10 -10.52
CA ALA A 18 -1.77 11.09 -9.90
C ALA A 18 -2.01 10.79 -8.42
N HIS A 19 -2.01 11.84 -7.58
CA HIS A 19 -2.30 11.69 -6.15
C HIS A 19 -3.80 11.73 -5.89
N GLY A 20 -4.35 10.64 -5.34
CA GLY A 20 -5.79 10.51 -5.03
C GLY A 20 -6.25 11.23 -3.74
N GLN A 21 -5.41 12.05 -3.11
CA GLN A 21 -5.62 12.77 -1.84
C GLN A 21 -5.88 11.86 -0.63
N ASN A 22 -6.88 11.00 -0.71
CA ASN A 22 -7.20 10.01 0.33
C ASN A 22 -7.86 8.77 -0.30
N LYS A 23 -7.98 7.70 0.47
CA LYS A 23 -8.54 6.42 0.02
C LYS A 23 -9.96 6.52 -0.51
N GLN A 24 -10.79 7.39 0.09
CA GLN A 24 -12.18 7.57 -0.34
C GLN A 24 -12.25 8.23 -1.72
N THR A 25 -11.43 9.26 -1.94
CA THR A 25 -11.33 9.95 -3.23
C THR A 25 -10.73 9.03 -4.30
N LEU A 26 -9.72 8.21 -3.94
CA LEU A 26 -9.10 7.27 -4.86
C LEU A 26 -10.12 6.26 -5.42
N ALA A 27 -10.98 5.69 -4.58
CA ALA A 27 -12.04 4.78 -5.03
C ALA A 27 -13.04 5.47 -5.99
N VAL A 28 -13.39 6.73 -5.74
CA VAL A 28 -14.27 7.51 -6.62
C VAL A 28 -13.63 7.82 -7.97
N ILE A 29 -12.33 8.17 -7.97
CA ILE A 29 -11.56 8.40 -9.20
C ILE A 29 -11.48 7.11 -10.03
N ALA A 30 -11.19 5.98 -9.39
CA ALA A 30 -11.13 4.69 -10.06
C ALA A 30 -12.48 4.32 -10.70
N GLU A 31 -13.59 4.51 -9.99
CA GLU A 31 -14.94 4.30 -10.53
C GLU A 31 -15.22 5.20 -11.74
N LEU A 32 -14.78 6.46 -11.70
CA LEU A 32 -14.92 7.38 -12.83
C LEU A 32 -14.11 6.89 -14.04
N TYR A 33 -12.83 6.54 -13.84
CA TYR A 33 -11.97 6.06 -14.92
C TYR A 33 -12.52 4.79 -15.56
N GLN A 34 -13.01 3.86 -14.76
CA GLN A 34 -13.69 2.66 -15.25
C GLN A 34 -14.90 3.00 -16.14
N LYS A 35 -15.73 3.97 -15.73
CA LYS A 35 -16.91 4.39 -16.50
C LYS A 35 -16.57 5.07 -17.84
N ILE A 36 -15.47 5.78 -17.92
CA ILE A 36 -15.04 6.46 -19.14
C ILE A 36 -14.03 5.68 -19.98
N GLY A 37 -13.69 4.45 -19.55
CA GLY A 37 -12.80 3.55 -20.28
C GLY A 37 -11.32 3.98 -20.28
N VAL A 38 -10.89 4.71 -19.25
CA VAL A 38 -9.47 5.05 -19.04
C VAL A 38 -8.81 3.91 -18.26
N ALA A 39 -7.72 3.37 -18.80
CA ALA A 39 -6.89 2.41 -18.08
C ALA A 39 -6.26 3.06 -16.85
N TYR A 40 -6.25 2.37 -15.72
CA TYR A 40 -5.70 2.88 -14.47
C TYR A 40 -5.20 1.75 -13.57
N GLU A 41 -4.21 2.07 -12.74
CA GLU A 41 -3.77 1.25 -11.62
C GLU A 41 -3.93 2.03 -10.32
N MET A 42 -4.36 1.37 -9.27
CA MET A 42 -4.52 1.95 -7.93
C MET A 42 -3.38 1.49 -7.03
N ILE A 43 -2.71 2.44 -6.40
CA ILE A 43 -1.68 2.16 -5.39
C ILE A 43 -2.20 2.64 -4.04
N THR A 44 -2.14 1.77 -3.03
CA THR A 44 -2.53 2.10 -1.67
C THR A 44 -1.49 1.62 -0.66
N ASP A 45 -1.39 2.33 0.45
CA ASP A 45 -0.64 1.89 1.61
C ASP A 45 -1.29 0.66 2.26
N PHE A 46 -0.52 -0.08 3.05
CA PHE A 46 -1.01 -1.24 3.80
C PHE A 46 -2.19 -0.90 4.72
N ASP A 47 -2.27 0.34 5.18
CA ASP A 47 -3.32 0.84 6.06
C ASP A 47 -4.72 0.89 5.42
N VAL A 48 -4.86 0.64 4.10
CA VAL A 48 -6.16 0.42 3.46
C VAL A 48 -6.94 -0.72 4.11
N LEU A 49 -6.24 -1.71 4.66
CA LEU A 49 -6.84 -2.85 5.36
C LEU A 49 -7.39 -2.50 6.75
N ARG A 50 -6.99 -1.34 7.32
CA ARG A 50 -7.38 -0.92 8.66
C ARG A 50 -8.87 -0.62 8.80
N VAL A 51 -9.47 -0.01 7.77
CA VAL A 51 -10.87 0.42 7.79
C VAL A 51 -11.69 -0.39 6.79
N SER A 52 -12.55 -1.27 7.31
CA SER A 52 -13.35 -2.19 6.50
C SER A 52 -14.15 -1.48 5.41
N SER A 53 -14.84 -0.39 5.76
CA SER A 53 -15.70 0.35 4.83
C SER A 53 -14.94 0.99 3.66
N GLU A 54 -13.68 1.35 3.85
CA GLU A 54 -12.82 1.89 2.79
C GLU A 54 -12.31 0.77 1.89
N PHE A 55 -11.74 -0.28 2.47
CA PHE A 55 -11.26 -1.42 1.72
C PHE A 55 -12.36 -2.09 0.89
N TYR A 56 -13.57 -2.22 1.45
CA TYR A 56 -14.68 -2.86 0.74
C TYR A 56 -15.20 -2.05 -0.46
N LYS A 57 -14.98 -0.72 -0.49
CA LYS A 57 -15.27 0.10 -1.67
C LYS A 57 -14.37 -0.28 -2.85
N PHE A 58 -13.07 -0.48 -2.62
CA PHE A 58 -12.17 -0.97 -3.67
C PHE A 58 -12.60 -2.34 -4.17
N LEU A 59 -12.91 -3.29 -3.28
CA LEU A 59 -13.38 -4.61 -3.68
C LEU A 59 -14.68 -4.57 -4.50
N ALA A 60 -15.55 -3.60 -4.25
CA ALA A 60 -16.81 -3.44 -4.99
C ALA A 60 -16.59 -3.01 -6.45
N LEU A 61 -15.48 -2.33 -6.77
CA LEU A 61 -15.14 -1.91 -8.12
C LEU A 61 -14.61 -3.07 -8.99
N MET A 62 -14.18 -4.17 -8.36
CA MET A 62 -13.52 -5.27 -9.06
C MET A 62 -14.53 -6.28 -9.60
N PRO A 63 -14.38 -6.73 -10.85
CA PRO A 63 -15.26 -7.74 -11.46
C PRO A 63 -14.88 -9.17 -11.00
N MET A 64 -14.90 -9.41 -9.67
CA MET A 64 -14.60 -10.70 -9.07
C MET A 64 -15.86 -11.42 -8.62
N GLU A 65 -15.77 -12.74 -8.47
CA GLU A 65 -16.85 -13.55 -7.91
C GLU A 65 -17.12 -13.20 -6.44
N GLU A 66 -18.38 -13.20 -6.04
CA GLU A 66 -18.78 -12.85 -4.67
C GLU A 66 -18.14 -13.76 -3.62
N LYS A 67 -17.93 -15.02 -3.93
CA LYS A 67 -17.25 -15.97 -3.05
C LYS A 67 -15.80 -15.54 -2.75
N GLU A 68 -15.06 -15.11 -3.77
CA GLU A 68 -13.69 -14.61 -3.58
C GLU A 68 -13.69 -13.27 -2.85
N ARG A 69 -14.63 -12.39 -3.16
CA ARG A 69 -14.81 -11.12 -2.44
C ARG A 69 -15.03 -11.33 -0.95
N GLN A 70 -15.88 -12.28 -0.57
CA GLN A 70 -16.14 -12.59 0.84
C GLN A 70 -14.92 -13.21 1.53
N LYS A 71 -14.18 -14.05 0.83
CA LYS A 71 -12.92 -14.62 1.33
C LYS A 71 -11.89 -13.52 1.63
N ILE A 72 -11.71 -12.56 0.72
CA ILE A 72 -10.79 -11.43 0.90
C ILE A 72 -11.24 -10.53 2.06
N LYS A 73 -12.53 -10.23 2.17
CA LYS A 73 -13.09 -9.49 3.31
C LYS A 73 -12.79 -10.20 4.64
N HIS A 74 -13.00 -11.50 4.69
CA HIS A 74 -12.69 -12.31 5.87
C HIS A 74 -11.21 -12.26 6.22
N TYR A 75 -10.31 -12.36 5.24
CA TYR A 75 -8.87 -12.21 5.49
C TYR A 75 -8.52 -10.85 6.07
N ALA A 76 -9.08 -9.77 5.54
CA ALA A 76 -8.86 -8.44 6.08
C ALA A 76 -9.37 -8.31 7.54
N GLU A 77 -10.46 -8.98 7.89
CA GLU A 77 -10.96 -9.04 9.28
C GLU A 77 -10.02 -9.83 10.19
N VAL A 78 -9.48 -10.95 9.71
CA VAL A 78 -8.48 -11.73 10.46
C VAL A 78 -7.23 -10.91 10.73
N ILE A 79 -6.73 -10.17 9.72
CA ILE A 79 -5.58 -9.27 9.87
C ILE A 79 -5.85 -8.23 10.96
N ARG A 80 -7.00 -7.55 10.92
CA ARG A 80 -7.39 -6.55 11.93
C ARG A 80 -7.45 -7.15 13.33
N LYS A 81 -8.09 -8.31 13.46
CA LYS A 81 -8.20 -9.01 14.73
C LYS A 81 -6.84 -9.38 15.30
N ILE A 82 -5.93 -9.93 14.50
CA ILE A 82 -4.58 -10.28 14.96
C ILE A 82 -3.83 -9.05 15.46
N VAL A 83 -3.95 -7.91 14.77
CA VAL A 83 -3.32 -6.66 15.21
C VAL A 83 -3.91 -6.19 16.53
N ASP A 84 -5.23 -6.23 16.69
CA ASP A 84 -5.91 -5.80 17.92
C ASP A 84 -5.63 -6.74 19.10
N ASP A 85 -5.57 -8.05 18.86
CA ASP A 85 -5.29 -9.07 19.87
C ASP A 85 -3.79 -9.16 20.25
N SER A 86 -2.92 -8.52 19.49
CA SER A 86 -1.46 -8.52 19.74
C SER A 86 -1.04 -7.69 20.95
N VAL A 87 -1.96 -6.95 21.56
CA VAL A 87 -1.72 -6.11 22.72
C VAL A 87 -2.45 -6.69 23.93
N ASP A 88 -1.71 -6.98 25.00
CA ASP A 88 -2.31 -7.34 26.28
C ASP A 88 -2.84 -6.07 26.98
N VAL A 89 -4.14 -5.95 27.07
CA VAL A 89 -4.83 -4.83 27.73
C VAL A 89 -5.56 -5.26 29.01
N ASN A 90 -5.28 -6.47 29.51
CA ASN A 90 -5.92 -7.00 30.70
C ASN A 90 -5.63 -6.09 31.92
N GLY A 91 -6.68 -5.71 32.63
CA GLY A 91 -6.57 -4.86 33.81
C GLY A 91 -6.34 -3.37 33.51
N MET A 92 -6.33 -2.93 32.25
CA MET A 92 -6.23 -1.52 31.88
C MET A 92 -7.61 -0.85 31.91
N GLU A 93 -7.64 0.43 32.24
CA GLU A 93 -8.81 1.28 31.99
C GLU A 93 -9.11 1.34 30.49
N GLU A 94 -10.38 1.37 30.12
CA GLU A 94 -10.85 1.31 28.72
C GLU A 94 -10.17 2.34 27.82
N LYS A 95 -10.06 3.60 28.29
CA LYS A 95 -9.42 4.69 27.56
C LYS A 95 -7.95 4.40 27.28
N LYS A 96 -7.22 3.93 28.28
CA LYS A 96 -5.79 3.60 28.16
C LYS A 96 -5.59 2.37 27.26
N ALA A 97 -6.45 1.37 27.38
CA ALA A 97 -6.44 0.19 26.50
C ALA A 97 -6.61 0.56 25.02
N GLU A 98 -7.53 1.49 24.72
CA GLU A 98 -7.74 1.95 23.34
C GLU A 98 -6.57 2.81 22.83
N GLU A 99 -5.93 3.61 23.66
CA GLU A 99 -4.71 4.34 23.27
C GLU A 99 -3.59 3.38 22.88
N VAL A 100 -3.32 2.35 23.69
CA VAL A 100 -2.28 1.34 23.40
C VAL A 100 -2.61 0.55 22.12
N LYS A 101 -3.85 0.14 21.92
CA LYS A 101 -4.29 -0.49 20.68
C LYS A 101 -4.11 0.43 19.47
N LYS A 102 -4.43 1.70 19.60
CA LYS A 102 -4.25 2.70 18.54
C LYS A 102 -2.78 2.87 18.15
N GLU A 103 -1.89 2.93 19.14
CA GLU A 103 -0.45 2.98 18.88
C GLU A 103 0.04 1.74 18.14
N LYS A 104 -0.40 0.56 18.58
CA LYS A 104 -0.06 -0.69 17.91
C LYS A 104 -0.58 -0.77 16.48
N ARG A 105 -1.82 -0.36 16.24
CA ARG A 105 -2.39 -0.23 14.88
C ARG A 105 -1.52 0.70 14.02
N ASN A 106 -1.14 1.86 14.56
CA ASN A 106 -0.28 2.80 13.83
C ASN A 106 1.09 2.18 13.50
N GLU A 107 1.71 1.49 14.46
CA GLU A 107 2.98 0.80 14.25
C GLU A 107 2.88 -0.25 13.13
N VAL A 108 1.86 -1.12 13.19
CA VAL A 108 1.70 -2.20 12.22
C VAL A 108 1.33 -1.66 10.84
N TYR A 109 0.30 -0.83 10.75
CA TYR A 109 -0.25 -0.42 9.45
C TYR A 109 0.62 0.61 8.72
N HIS A 110 1.36 1.45 9.42
CA HIS A 110 2.19 2.49 8.78
C HIS A 110 3.68 2.14 8.69
N LYS A 111 4.19 1.21 9.53
CA LYS A 111 5.64 0.93 9.57
C LYS A 111 6.01 -0.51 9.26
N GLN A 112 5.31 -1.48 9.84
CA GLN A 112 5.69 -2.89 9.73
C GLN A 112 5.05 -3.57 8.51
N GLY A 113 3.79 -3.27 8.20
CA GLY A 113 3.06 -3.92 7.13
C GLY A 113 3.03 -5.44 7.29
N VAL A 114 3.27 -6.14 6.22
CA VAL A 114 3.29 -7.62 6.17
C VAL A 114 4.35 -8.23 7.12
N ARG A 115 5.42 -7.50 7.43
CA ARG A 115 6.52 -8.01 8.29
C ARG A 115 6.06 -8.35 9.70
N PHE A 116 4.99 -7.75 10.17
CA PHE A 116 4.42 -8.00 11.51
C PHE A 116 3.91 -9.43 11.69
N PHE A 117 3.44 -10.09 10.64
CA PHE A 117 2.76 -11.37 10.72
C PHE A 117 3.70 -12.57 10.66
N GLU A 118 3.24 -13.74 11.09
CA GLU A 118 3.96 -15.01 10.96
C GLU A 118 4.06 -15.44 9.48
N GLU A 119 5.07 -16.24 9.13
CA GLU A 119 5.38 -16.60 7.74
C GLU A 119 4.20 -17.22 6.98
N GLY A 120 3.42 -18.10 7.61
CA GLY A 120 2.25 -18.70 6.97
C GLY A 120 1.17 -17.67 6.59
N LEU A 121 1.00 -16.62 7.41
CA LEU A 121 0.07 -15.54 7.12
C LEU A 121 0.66 -14.52 6.15
N LYS A 122 1.96 -14.23 6.23
CA LYS A 122 2.66 -13.38 5.25
C LYS A 122 2.45 -13.90 3.83
N THR A 123 2.65 -15.21 3.63
CA THR A 123 2.44 -15.84 2.31
C THR A 123 1.02 -15.62 1.81
N LYS A 124 0.02 -15.85 2.66
CA LYS A 124 -1.39 -15.64 2.28
C LYS A 124 -1.74 -14.17 2.01
N ILE A 125 -1.15 -13.23 2.76
CA ILE A 125 -1.34 -11.79 2.51
C ILE A 125 -0.76 -11.44 1.15
N ARG A 126 0.45 -11.90 0.82
CA ARG A 126 1.09 -11.67 -0.49
C ARG A 126 0.29 -12.27 -1.63
N GLU A 127 -0.12 -13.54 -1.53
CA GLU A 127 -1.00 -14.17 -2.51
C GLU A 127 -2.29 -13.37 -2.74
N THR A 128 -2.86 -12.81 -1.66
CA THR A 128 -4.04 -11.96 -1.76
C THR A 128 -3.73 -10.64 -2.46
N PHE A 129 -2.59 -10.01 -2.18
CA PHE A 129 -2.17 -8.77 -2.85
C PHE A 129 -1.85 -9.00 -4.33
N ASP A 130 -1.21 -10.12 -4.66
CA ASP A 130 -0.96 -10.52 -6.04
C ASP A 130 -2.28 -10.77 -6.79
N TYR A 131 -3.24 -11.41 -6.15
CA TYR A 131 -4.58 -11.57 -6.71
C TYR A 131 -5.29 -10.23 -6.94
N LEU A 132 -5.21 -9.30 -5.98
CA LEU A 132 -5.81 -7.97 -6.11
C LEU A 132 -5.11 -7.10 -7.16
N SER A 133 -3.80 -7.27 -7.37
CA SER A 133 -3.08 -6.56 -8.42
C SER A 133 -3.60 -6.93 -9.82
N GLY A 134 -4.05 -8.17 -10.04
CA GLY A 134 -4.75 -8.56 -11.26
C GLY A 134 -6.10 -7.85 -11.50
N PHE A 135 -6.60 -7.10 -10.51
CA PHE A 135 -7.76 -6.20 -10.59
C PHE A 135 -7.37 -4.72 -10.41
N HIS A 136 -6.14 -4.37 -10.77
CA HIS A 136 -5.64 -3.00 -10.74
C HIS A 136 -5.53 -2.38 -9.33
N LEU A 137 -5.41 -3.18 -8.26
CA LEU A 137 -5.18 -2.70 -6.90
C LEU A 137 -3.86 -3.23 -6.34
N HIS A 138 -2.88 -2.37 -6.22
CA HIS A 138 -1.57 -2.64 -5.64
C HIS A 138 -1.52 -2.13 -4.20
N ILE A 139 -1.38 -3.06 -3.25
CA ILE A 139 -1.24 -2.74 -1.83
C ILE A 139 0.22 -2.92 -1.43
N LEU A 140 0.78 -1.91 -0.78
CA LEU A 140 2.16 -1.98 -0.29
C LEU A 140 2.30 -2.98 0.85
N GLU A 141 3.35 -3.78 0.80
CA GLU A 141 3.70 -4.72 1.86
C GLU A 141 4.36 -4.04 3.07
N THR A 142 4.99 -2.90 2.87
CA THR A 142 5.91 -2.26 3.83
C THR A 142 5.30 -1.13 4.66
N GLY A 143 3.99 -1.00 4.67
CA GLY A 143 3.29 0.08 5.39
C GLY A 143 2.94 1.25 4.48
N GLU A 144 3.77 2.29 4.43
CA GLU A 144 3.54 3.52 3.65
C GLU A 144 4.46 3.58 2.42
N LEU A 145 4.03 4.30 1.38
CA LEU A 145 4.83 4.55 0.15
C LEU A 145 6.20 5.16 0.44
N GLU A 146 6.26 6.00 1.48
CA GLU A 146 7.48 6.64 1.94
C GLU A 146 8.58 5.64 2.32
N THR A 147 8.21 4.45 2.78
CA THR A 147 9.16 3.40 3.21
C THR A 147 9.91 2.76 2.04
N LEU A 148 9.42 2.87 0.82
CA LEU A 148 10.11 2.33 -0.36
C LEU A 148 11.44 3.04 -0.66
N LEU A 149 11.59 4.30 -0.25
CA LEU A 149 12.82 5.06 -0.48
C LEU A 149 13.85 4.94 0.64
N GLU A 150 13.54 4.22 1.72
CA GLU A 150 14.50 3.95 2.81
C GLU A 150 15.74 3.22 2.30
N GLU A 151 15.60 2.36 1.27
CA GLU A 151 16.73 1.65 0.66
C GLU A 151 17.74 2.57 -0.04
N TYR A 152 17.32 3.80 -0.37
CA TYR A 152 18.18 4.86 -0.92
C TYR A 152 18.61 5.87 0.14
N GLY A 153 18.35 5.61 1.42
CA GLY A 153 18.75 6.46 2.55
C GLY A 153 17.81 7.65 2.81
N VAL A 154 16.59 7.63 2.24
CA VAL A 154 15.57 8.65 2.52
C VAL A 154 14.71 8.18 3.68
N GLU A 155 15.03 8.64 4.90
CA GLU A 155 14.26 8.32 6.11
C GLU A 155 13.01 9.21 6.22
N TYR A 156 11.88 8.60 6.59
CA TYR A 156 10.66 9.36 6.88
C TYR A 156 10.79 10.09 8.23
N LYS A 157 10.65 11.42 8.20
CA LYS A 157 10.61 12.27 9.40
C LYS A 157 9.27 12.99 9.50
N GLU A 158 9.10 14.02 8.67
CA GLU A 158 7.85 14.73 8.44
C GLU A 158 7.58 14.74 6.95
N LYS A 159 6.31 14.64 6.54
CA LYS A 159 5.94 14.54 5.12
C LYS A 159 6.53 15.64 4.24
N LYS A 160 6.59 16.88 4.75
CA LYS A 160 7.17 18.02 4.00
C LYS A 160 8.67 17.88 3.82
N ILE A 161 9.39 17.45 4.86
CA ILE A 161 10.83 17.23 4.83
C ILE A 161 11.13 16.04 3.95
N TRP A 162 10.41 14.94 4.13
CA TRP A 162 10.58 13.73 3.34
C TRP A 162 10.43 13.98 1.83
N VAL A 163 9.44 14.76 1.40
CA VAL A 163 9.24 15.08 -0.03
C VAL A 163 10.47 15.78 -0.62
N VAL A 164 11.05 16.71 0.12
CA VAL A 164 12.26 17.45 -0.34
C VAL A 164 13.46 16.51 -0.40
N ASP A 165 13.68 15.73 0.63
CA ASP A 165 14.78 14.75 0.70
C ASP A 165 14.65 13.68 -0.40
N ALA A 166 13.43 13.19 -0.64
CA ALA A 166 13.14 12.24 -1.70
C ALA A 166 13.43 12.83 -3.10
N ILE A 167 12.97 14.03 -3.39
CA ILE A 167 13.21 14.69 -4.68
C ILE A 167 14.72 14.88 -4.92
N ASN A 168 15.44 15.40 -3.93
CA ASN A 168 16.88 15.60 -4.02
C ASN A 168 17.59 14.26 -4.26
N LYS A 169 17.22 13.22 -3.51
CA LYS A 169 17.83 11.90 -3.64
C LYS A 169 17.60 11.29 -5.02
N ILE A 170 16.36 11.34 -5.52
CA ILE A 170 16.03 10.81 -6.85
C ILE A 170 16.78 11.56 -7.97
N ALA A 171 16.95 12.88 -7.82
CA ALA A 171 17.72 13.65 -8.77
C ALA A 171 19.21 13.22 -8.82
N GLU A 172 19.76 12.73 -7.70
CA GLU A 172 21.14 12.22 -7.62
C GLU A 172 21.29 10.78 -8.14
N LEU A 173 20.21 9.98 -8.15
CA LEU A 173 20.26 8.58 -8.60
C LEU A 173 20.52 8.51 -10.11
N THR A 174 21.51 7.71 -10.48
CA THR A 174 21.77 7.30 -11.86
C THR A 174 21.00 6.02 -12.19
N ASP A 175 20.93 5.62 -13.45
CA ASP A 175 20.31 4.38 -13.88
C ASP A 175 21.00 3.15 -13.26
N GLU A 176 22.31 3.25 -12.93
CA GLU A 176 23.07 2.19 -12.27
C GLU A 176 22.71 2.04 -10.78
N ASP A 177 22.18 3.07 -10.14
CA ASP A 177 21.75 3.05 -8.74
C ASP A 177 20.36 2.40 -8.58
N ILE A 178 19.54 2.47 -9.62
CA ILE A 178 18.16 1.91 -9.60
C ILE A 178 18.21 0.47 -10.11
N LYS A 179 18.56 -0.44 -9.22
CA LYS A 179 18.76 -1.85 -9.55
C LYS A 179 17.44 -2.61 -9.66
N PRO A 180 17.34 -3.60 -10.60
CA PRO A 180 16.14 -4.42 -10.75
C PRO A 180 15.73 -5.19 -9.48
N GLU A 181 16.68 -5.51 -8.60
CA GLU A 181 16.43 -6.16 -7.31
C GLU A 181 15.92 -5.23 -6.22
N SER A 182 15.96 -3.91 -6.41
CA SER A 182 15.45 -2.95 -5.44
C SER A 182 13.92 -3.04 -5.30
N LYS A 183 13.41 -2.79 -4.09
CA LYS A 183 11.98 -2.86 -3.82
C LYS A 183 11.18 -1.83 -4.61
N VAL A 184 11.73 -0.62 -4.74
CA VAL A 184 11.07 0.44 -5.49
C VAL A 184 11.00 0.11 -6.98
N TYR A 185 12.07 -0.46 -7.55
CA TYR A 185 12.06 -0.92 -8.94
C TYR A 185 10.99 -2.00 -9.15
N GLN A 186 11.05 -3.07 -8.36
CA GLN A 186 10.10 -4.19 -8.47
C GLN A 186 8.66 -3.75 -8.32
N PHE A 187 8.40 -2.82 -7.38
CA PHE A 187 7.06 -2.29 -7.17
C PHE A 187 6.57 -1.45 -8.35
N ILE A 188 7.36 -0.47 -8.81
CA ILE A 188 6.99 0.39 -9.96
C ILE A 188 6.87 -0.44 -11.23
N TYR A 189 7.81 -1.35 -11.47
CA TYR A 189 7.78 -2.24 -12.63
C TYR A 189 6.52 -3.10 -12.65
N LYS A 190 6.16 -3.68 -11.49
CA LYS A 190 4.92 -4.47 -11.34
C LYS A 190 3.67 -3.64 -11.67
N VAL A 191 3.61 -2.39 -11.19
CA VAL A 191 2.46 -1.50 -11.45
C VAL A 191 2.35 -1.15 -12.94
N ILE A 192 3.47 -0.88 -13.61
CA ILE A 192 3.47 -0.44 -15.02
C ILE A 192 3.24 -1.62 -15.99
N GLN A 193 3.72 -2.81 -15.65
CA GLN A 193 3.62 -4.00 -16.52
C GLN A 193 2.31 -4.79 -16.36
N ASN A 194 1.38 -4.30 -15.55
CA ASN A 194 0.12 -5.00 -15.26
C ASN A 194 -0.95 -4.73 -16.35
N GLU A 195 -0.50 -4.46 -17.60
CA GLU A 195 -1.37 -4.33 -18.79
C GLU A 195 -1.87 -5.67 -19.32
#